data_8279556f7bd5d6f950072d953f15ce8e
#
_entry.id   8279556f7bd5d6f950072d953f15ce8e
#
_cell.length_a   1.000
_cell.length_b   1.000
_cell.length_c   1.000
_cell.angle_alpha   90.00
_cell.angle_beta   90.00
_cell.angle_gamma   90.00
#
_symmetry.space_group_name_H-M   'P 1'
#
loop_
_entity.id
_entity.type
_entity.pdbx_description
1 polymer ?
#
loop_
_entity_poly.entity_id
_entity_poly.type
_entity_poly.pdbx_seq_one_letter_code
_entity_poly.pdbx_strand_id
1 'polypeptide(L)'
;VAIKKFDGRSMENMDIDIKKIDAMKIYKPLLPASLKGGAATAIVDPPWPVMQQGKLGAINHYKLMTLEQIKALPVGSLCAENAHCWLWVTNATMEEGFKVLRAWGFEPRSIFTWFKPRLGLGVYLRNCTEHCILATRGKMPVKVKNQPNAGIFPVQDHSHKPEELYDIVERVSPGPYLELFARRPRHGWAVWGNEISSDVVIPGFPVPKYSDTLLKDFQQRTEGA
;
A
#
# COMPACT_ATOMS: atom_id res chain seq x y z
N VAL A 1 -16.07 -25.84 4.38
CA VAL A 1 -15.73 -24.89 5.44
C VAL A 1 -16.62 -23.68 5.27
N ALA A 2 -17.58 -23.47 6.20
CA ALA A 2 -18.59 -22.43 6.09
C ALA A 2 -17.96 -21.04 6.22
N ILE A 3 -18.04 -20.26 5.15
CA ILE A 3 -17.71 -18.83 5.16
C ILE A 3 -18.88 -18.12 5.81
N LYS A 4 -18.69 -17.59 7.03
CA LYS A 4 -19.68 -16.74 7.70
C LYS A 4 -19.94 -15.51 6.83
N LYS A 5 -21.23 -15.31 6.47
CA LYS A 5 -21.72 -14.09 5.84
C LYS A 5 -21.28 -12.88 6.67
N PHE A 6 -20.65 -11.93 6.01
CA PHE A 6 -20.30 -10.64 6.60
C PHE A 6 -21.58 -9.81 6.76
N ASP A 7 -22.06 -9.70 8.01
CA ASP A 7 -23.09 -8.77 8.44
C ASP A 7 -22.42 -7.40 8.62
N GLY A 8 -22.99 -6.37 7.99
CA GLY A 8 -22.45 -5.01 7.87
C GLY A 8 -22.40 -4.20 9.17
N ARG A 9 -22.14 -4.83 10.30
CA ARG A 9 -21.90 -4.20 11.60
C ARG A 9 -20.44 -4.37 11.97
N SER A 10 -19.74 -3.24 12.10
CA SER A 10 -18.38 -3.04 12.64
C SER A 10 -17.33 -4.04 12.15
N MET A 11 -16.26 -3.52 11.59
CA MET A 11 -15.00 -4.24 11.37
C MET A 11 -14.37 -4.61 12.73
N GLU A 12 -15.11 -5.30 13.60
CA GLU A 12 -14.60 -5.86 14.85
C GLU A 12 -13.80 -7.11 14.50
N ASN A 13 -12.53 -7.08 14.84
CA ASN A 13 -11.58 -8.18 14.81
C ASN A 13 -11.41 -8.88 13.44
N MET A 14 -10.75 -8.19 12.49
CA MET A 14 -10.01 -8.93 11.49
C MET A 14 -8.65 -9.32 12.10
N ASP A 15 -8.66 -10.36 12.94
CA ASP A 15 -7.46 -11.14 13.20
C ASP A 15 -7.08 -11.80 11.87
N ILE A 16 -6.15 -11.19 11.14
CA ILE A 16 -5.50 -11.83 10.00
C ILE A 16 -4.66 -12.93 10.61
N ASP A 17 -5.17 -14.15 10.57
CA ASP A 17 -4.45 -15.32 11.04
C ASP A 17 -3.26 -15.58 10.10
N ILE A 18 -2.07 -15.24 10.56
CA ILE A 18 -0.82 -15.39 9.81
C ILE A 18 -0.60 -16.85 9.37
N LYS A 19 -1.08 -17.83 10.15
CA LYS A 19 -1.02 -19.27 9.78
C LYS A 19 -1.95 -19.57 8.59
N LYS A 20 -3.09 -18.88 8.48
CA LYS A 20 -3.97 -19.00 7.31
C LYS A 20 -3.38 -18.30 6.08
N ILE A 21 -2.62 -17.21 6.26
CA ILE A 21 -1.91 -16.56 5.16
C ILE A 21 -0.88 -17.52 4.53
N ASP A 22 -0.16 -18.28 5.33
CA ASP A 22 0.80 -19.27 4.81
C ASP A 22 0.12 -20.41 4.02
N ALA A 23 -1.06 -20.84 4.45
CA ALA A 23 -1.88 -21.79 3.69
C ALA A 23 -2.49 -21.18 2.41
N MET A 24 -2.70 -19.86 2.38
CA MET A 24 -3.26 -19.10 1.23
C MET A 24 -2.20 -18.68 0.20
N LYS A 25 -0.91 -18.99 0.39
CA LYS A 25 0.16 -18.78 -0.62
C LYS A 25 -0.12 -19.45 -1.97
N ILE A 26 -1.11 -20.33 -2.04
CA ILE A 26 -1.53 -21.02 -3.27
C ILE A 26 -2.36 -20.10 -4.20
N TYR A 27 -3.00 -19.06 -3.67
CA TYR A 27 -3.88 -18.20 -4.46
C TYR A 27 -3.12 -16.98 -4.96
N LYS A 28 -2.86 -16.95 -6.28
CA LYS A 28 -2.30 -15.76 -6.92
C LYS A 28 -3.29 -14.60 -6.83
N PRO A 29 -2.81 -13.36 -6.58
CA PRO A 29 -3.65 -12.18 -6.69
C PRO A 29 -4.32 -12.09 -8.06
N LEU A 30 -5.57 -11.62 -8.10
CA LEU A 30 -6.23 -11.29 -9.35
C LEU A 30 -5.88 -9.86 -9.74
N LEU A 31 -5.33 -9.73 -10.93
CA LEU A 31 -4.93 -8.45 -11.52
C LEU A 31 -5.85 -8.10 -12.69
N PRO A 32 -6.21 -6.82 -12.87
CA PRO A 32 -6.92 -6.37 -14.05
C PRO A 32 -6.05 -6.51 -15.31
N ALA A 33 -6.68 -6.46 -16.49
CA ALA A 33 -5.96 -6.56 -17.76
C ALA A 33 -4.86 -5.50 -17.91
N SER A 34 -5.06 -4.31 -17.33
CA SER A 34 -4.07 -3.21 -17.31
C SER A 34 -2.78 -3.56 -16.56
N LEU A 35 -2.84 -4.54 -15.63
CA LEU A 35 -1.68 -5.04 -14.88
C LEU A 35 -1.24 -6.44 -15.34
N LYS A 36 -1.53 -6.84 -16.57
CA LYS A 36 -1.06 -8.13 -17.09
C LYS A 36 0.47 -8.20 -17.02
N GLY A 37 0.99 -9.17 -16.25
CA GLY A 37 2.42 -9.31 -15.96
C GLY A 37 2.90 -8.59 -14.71
N GLY A 38 2.01 -7.95 -13.96
CA GLY A 38 2.29 -7.21 -12.74
C GLY A 38 2.52 -5.71 -12.95
N ALA A 39 2.41 -4.94 -11.88
CA ALA A 39 2.71 -3.51 -11.89
C ALA A 39 4.21 -3.27 -12.05
N ALA A 40 4.62 -2.38 -12.95
CA ALA A 40 6.00 -1.92 -13.02
C ALA A 40 6.32 -0.91 -11.92
N THR A 41 5.31 -0.26 -11.38
CA THR A 41 5.45 0.66 -10.23
C THR A 41 4.27 0.52 -9.29
N ALA A 42 4.58 0.33 -8.00
CA ALA A 42 3.58 0.34 -6.92
C ALA A 42 3.83 1.51 -5.96
N ILE A 43 2.75 2.18 -5.51
CA ILE A 43 2.74 3.03 -4.31
C ILE A 43 1.99 2.29 -3.21
N VAL A 44 2.51 2.33 -1.98
CA VAL A 44 1.91 1.65 -0.84
C VAL A 44 1.92 2.57 0.38
N ASP A 45 0.75 2.80 0.98
CA ASP A 45 0.60 3.60 2.21
C ASP A 45 -0.11 2.76 3.29
N PRO A 46 0.57 1.79 3.91
CA PRO A 46 -0.08 0.89 4.84
C PRO A 46 -0.47 1.60 6.14
N PRO A 47 -1.52 1.14 6.83
CA PRO A 47 -1.92 1.67 8.13
C PRO A 47 -0.97 1.17 9.22
N TRP A 48 0.17 1.83 9.36
CA TRP A 48 1.25 1.46 10.28
C TRP A 48 0.79 1.36 11.73
N PRO A 49 1.35 0.44 12.54
CA PRO A 49 0.99 0.25 13.94
C PRO A 49 1.61 1.34 14.83
N VAL A 50 1.31 2.61 14.53
CA VAL A 50 1.83 3.75 15.31
C VAL A 50 0.88 4.07 16.44
N MET A 51 1.30 3.83 17.68
CA MET A 51 0.56 4.22 18.88
C MET A 51 0.73 5.73 19.13
N GLN A 52 0.02 6.56 18.39
CA GLN A 52 -0.12 7.98 18.69
C GLN A 52 -1.29 8.17 19.65
N GLN A 53 -0.99 8.51 20.91
CA GLN A 53 -2.00 8.90 21.89
C GLN A 53 -2.50 10.31 21.59
N GLY A 54 -3.82 10.49 21.53
CA GLY A 54 -4.49 11.78 21.33
C GLY A 54 -5.63 11.73 20.34
N LYS A 55 -6.53 12.73 20.36
CA LYS A 55 -7.73 12.80 19.51
C LYS A 55 -7.43 12.76 17.99
N LEU A 56 -6.21 13.08 17.57
CA LEU A 56 -5.76 13.10 16.19
C LEU A 56 -4.91 11.86 15.82
N GLY A 57 -4.81 10.86 16.70
CA GLY A 57 -4.06 9.64 16.43
C GLY A 57 -4.76 8.77 15.39
N ALA A 58 -3.98 8.14 14.50
CA ALA A 58 -4.47 7.28 13.41
C ALA A 58 -5.41 6.16 13.90
N ILE A 59 -5.19 5.64 15.10
CA ILE A 59 -6.01 4.59 15.73
C ILE A 59 -7.49 4.96 15.88
N ASN A 60 -7.80 6.27 15.93
CA ASN A 60 -9.17 6.76 16.06
C ASN A 60 -9.91 6.88 14.72
N HIS A 61 -9.19 6.72 13.60
CA HIS A 61 -9.73 6.95 12.26
C HIS A 61 -9.82 5.67 11.42
N TYR A 62 -8.92 4.70 11.60
CA TYR A 62 -8.93 3.42 10.89
C TYR A 62 -8.17 2.34 11.65
N LYS A 63 -8.45 1.06 11.32
CA LYS A 63 -7.74 -0.08 11.92
C LYS A 63 -6.31 -0.12 11.44
N LEU A 64 -5.39 -0.25 12.40
CA LEU A 64 -3.97 -0.40 12.12
C LEU A 64 -3.64 -1.88 11.83
N MET A 65 -2.65 -2.11 10.97
CA MET A 65 -2.08 -3.43 10.73
C MET A 65 -0.84 -3.61 11.60
N THR A 66 -0.58 -4.85 12.03
CA THR A 66 0.70 -5.18 12.66
C THR A 66 1.81 -5.18 11.62
N LEU A 67 3.06 -5.04 12.07
CA LEU A 67 4.21 -5.10 11.15
C LEU A 67 4.27 -6.41 10.37
N GLU A 68 3.94 -7.53 11.02
CA GLU A 68 3.95 -8.85 10.38
C GLU A 68 2.82 -8.98 9.34
N GLN A 69 1.65 -8.38 9.60
CA GLN A 69 0.58 -8.32 8.60
C GLN A 69 0.98 -7.50 7.37
N ILE A 70 1.66 -6.37 7.57
CA ILE A 70 2.19 -5.55 6.46
C ILE A 70 3.24 -6.32 5.67
N LYS A 71 4.21 -6.98 6.33
CA LYS A 71 5.22 -7.80 5.67
C LYS A 71 4.61 -8.97 4.88
N ALA A 72 3.52 -9.55 5.37
CA ALA A 72 2.84 -10.67 4.75
C ALA A 72 2.06 -10.29 3.47
N LEU A 73 1.81 -8.99 3.21
CA LEU A 73 1.19 -8.55 1.96
C LEU A 73 2.00 -9.05 0.75
N PRO A 74 1.37 -9.66 -0.26
CA PRO A 74 2.07 -10.25 -1.40
C PRO A 74 2.45 -9.20 -2.47
N VAL A 75 2.98 -8.04 -2.05
CA VAL A 75 3.31 -6.92 -2.94
C VAL A 75 4.25 -7.36 -4.07
N GLY A 76 5.21 -8.24 -3.77
CA GLY A 76 6.08 -8.81 -4.78
C GLY A 76 5.34 -9.60 -5.87
N SER A 77 4.21 -10.25 -5.54
CA SER A 77 3.39 -11.01 -6.51
C SER A 77 2.46 -10.12 -7.34
N LEU A 78 2.19 -8.90 -6.87
CA LEU A 78 1.42 -7.89 -7.58
C LEU A 78 2.26 -7.11 -8.59
N CYS A 79 3.59 -7.11 -8.41
CA CYS A 79 4.53 -6.37 -9.25
C CYS A 79 5.21 -7.26 -10.28
N ALA A 80 5.66 -6.65 -11.35
CA ALA A 80 6.48 -7.27 -12.37
C ALA A 80 7.85 -7.70 -11.80
N GLU A 81 8.58 -8.55 -12.53
CA GLU A 81 9.92 -8.99 -12.17
C GLU A 81 10.87 -7.80 -11.97
N ASN A 82 10.78 -6.81 -12.87
CA ASN A 82 11.49 -5.55 -12.76
C ASN A 82 10.49 -4.47 -12.36
N ALA A 83 10.63 -3.89 -11.17
CA ALA A 83 9.65 -2.96 -10.65
C ALA A 83 10.24 -1.95 -9.66
N HIS A 84 9.55 -0.81 -9.53
CA HIS A 84 9.70 0.14 -8.44
C HIS A 84 8.61 -0.05 -7.39
N CYS A 85 8.96 0.15 -6.12
CA CYS A 85 8.01 0.28 -5.02
C CYS A 85 8.29 1.59 -4.28
N TRP A 86 7.24 2.39 -4.09
CA TRP A 86 7.25 3.63 -3.33
C TRP A 86 6.45 3.40 -2.05
N LEU A 87 7.13 3.32 -0.91
CA LEU A 87 6.51 3.00 0.38
C LEU A 87 6.45 4.23 1.27
N TRP A 88 5.26 4.66 1.62
CA TRP A 88 5.06 5.72 2.60
C TRP A 88 5.39 5.26 4.01
N VAL A 89 6.17 6.06 4.71
CA VAL A 89 6.56 5.87 6.10
C VAL A 89 6.56 7.19 6.85
N THR A 90 6.39 7.11 8.15
CA THR A 90 6.64 8.23 9.07
C THR A 90 8.07 8.17 9.61
N ASN A 91 8.51 9.22 10.33
CA ASN A 91 9.78 9.17 11.06
C ASN A 91 9.88 7.96 12.00
N ALA A 92 8.77 7.62 12.66
CA ALA A 92 8.73 6.52 13.63
C ALA A 92 8.74 5.12 12.98
N THR A 93 8.38 4.99 11.72
CA THR A 93 8.27 3.71 11.00
C THR A 93 9.30 3.55 9.89
N MET A 94 10.33 4.40 9.86
CA MET A 94 11.36 4.38 8.82
C MET A 94 12.13 3.06 8.79
N GLU A 95 12.57 2.57 9.95
CA GLU A 95 13.32 1.31 10.06
C GLU A 95 12.45 0.13 9.63
N GLU A 96 11.20 0.10 10.08
CA GLU A 96 10.22 -0.92 9.69
C GLU A 96 9.95 -0.90 8.19
N GLY A 97 9.90 0.29 7.59
CA GLY A 97 9.73 0.46 6.14
C GLY A 97 10.82 -0.24 5.34
N PHE A 98 12.06 -0.15 5.75
CA PHE A 98 13.17 -0.88 5.12
C PHE A 98 13.01 -2.40 5.25
N LYS A 99 12.58 -2.89 6.42
CA LYS A 99 12.34 -4.32 6.66
C LYS A 99 11.18 -4.83 5.82
N VAL A 100 10.10 -4.06 5.69
CA VAL A 100 8.92 -4.37 4.88
C VAL A 100 9.28 -4.47 3.40
N LEU A 101 9.98 -3.48 2.85
CA LEU A 101 10.40 -3.50 1.45
C LEU A 101 11.23 -4.74 1.11
N ARG A 102 12.19 -5.11 1.97
CA ARG A 102 12.99 -6.33 1.77
C ARG A 102 12.14 -7.60 1.88
N ALA A 103 11.17 -7.66 2.79
CA ALA A 103 10.23 -8.77 2.89
C ALA A 103 9.39 -8.95 1.62
N TRP A 104 9.06 -7.85 0.92
CA TRP A 104 8.37 -7.87 -0.37
C TRP A 104 9.28 -8.13 -1.57
N GLY A 105 10.61 -8.30 -1.35
CA GLY A 105 11.59 -8.55 -2.40
C GLY A 105 12.08 -7.30 -3.12
N PHE A 106 11.99 -6.13 -2.48
CA PHE A 106 12.51 -4.87 -2.99
C PHE A 106 13.72 -4.39 -2.20
N GLU A 107 14.72 -3.83 -2.90
CA GLU A 107 15.89 -3.20 -2.27
C GLU A 107 15.70 -1.67 -2.23
N PRO A 108 15.70 -1.05 -1.04
CA PRO A 108 15.60 0.41 -0.88
C PRO A 108 16.74 1.14 -1.58
N ARG A 109 16.43 2.26 -2.24
CA ARG A 109 17.39 3.04 -3.03
C ARG A 109 17.50 4.50 -2.61
N SER A 110 16.35 5.15 -2.38
CA SER A 110 16.31 6.57 -2.06
C SER A 110 15.11 6.89 -1.18
N ILE A 111 15.18 7.98 -0.47
CA ILE A 111 14.07 8.49 0.35
C ILE A 111 13.63 9.82 -0.24
N PHE A 112 12.36 9.93 -0.57
CA PHE A 112 11.71 11.20 -0.87
C PHE A 112 11.11 11.76 0.41
N THR A 113 11.36 13.03 0.71
CA THR A 113 10.84 13.71 1.89
C THR A 113 9.79 14.74 1.50
N TRP A 114 8.58 14.56 1.97
CA TRP A 114 7.55 15.58 1.95
C TRP A 114 7.67 16.47 3.17
N PHE A 115 8.01 17.73 2.98
CA PHE A 115 7.96 18.75 4.01
C PHE A 115 6.56 19.39 4.05
N LYS A 116 5.93 19.33 5.21
CA LYS A 116 4.61 19.90 5.48
C LYS A 116 4.78 21.31 6.05
N PRO A 117 4.15 22.35 5.46
CA PRO A 117 4.31 23.72 5.94
C PRO A 117 3.50 23.98 7.24
N ARG A 118 3.39 22.97 8.08
CA ARG A 118 2.76 23.04 9.41
C ARG A 118 3.34 21.99 10.35
N LEU A 119 3.29 22.27 11.65
CA LEU A 119 3.71 21.32 12.67
C LEU A 119 2.63 20.24 12.90
N GLY A 120 3.04 18.99 12.86
CA GLY A 120 2.22 17.83 13.24
C GLY A 120 2.44 17.40 14.69
N LEU A 121 1.92 16.22 15.03
CA LEU A 121 2.15 15.61 16.34
C LEU A 121 3.57 15.06 16.44
N GLY A 122 4.11 14.99 17.65
CA GLY A 122 5.41 14.38 17.94
C GLY A 122 5.68 14.43 19.43
N VAL A 123 6.38 13.42 19.96
CA VAL A 123 6.70 13.30 21.39
C VAL A 123 7.91 14.13 21.77
N TYR A 124 9.02 13.99 21.04
CA TYR A 124 10.25 14.74 21.27
C TYR A 124 10.34 15.97 20.38
N LEU A 125 10.14 15.79 19.07
CA LEU A 125 10.10 16.87 18.09
C LEU A 125 8.74 16.87 17.39
N ARG A 126 8.26 18.06 17.03
CA ARG A 126 7.05 18.22 16.25
C ARG A 126 7.33 17.81 14.80
N ASN A 127 6.57 16.82 14.31
CA ASN A 127 6.75 16.31 12.96
C ASN A 127 6.25 17.31 11.92
N CYS A 128 7.11 17.66 11.00
CA CYS A 128 6.78 18.44 9.80
C CYS A 128 7.13 17.70 8.51
N THR A 129 7.51 16.42 8.60
CA THR A 129 7.87 15.60 7.44
C THR A 129 7.14 14.28 7.45
N GLU A 130 6.91 13.76 6.24
CA GLU A 130 6.67 12.34 5.96
C GLU A 130 7.60 11.90 4.83
N HIS A 131 7.79 10.59 4.69
CA HIS A 131 8.79 10.07 3.77
C HIS A 131 8.18 8.99 2.88
N CYS A 132 8.67 8.92 1.65
CA CYS A 132 8.34 7.85 0.73
C CYS A 132 9.64 7.19 0.26
N ILE A 133 9.83 5.91 0.57
CA ILE A 133 11.03 5.18 0.20
C ILE A 133 10.86 4.62 -1.20
N LEU A 134 11.71 5.04 -2.14
CA LEU A 134 11.86 4.39 -3.45
C LEU A 134 12.72 3.15 -3.30
N ALA A 135 12.19 2.01 -3.71
CA ALA A 135 12.90 0.74 -3.75
C ALA A 135 12.77 0.08 -5.12
N THR A 136 13.71 -0.78 -5.46
CA THR A 136 13.76 -1.48 -6.76
C THR A 136 13.77 -2.98 -6.58
N ARG A 137 13.16 -3.67 -7.54
CA ARG A 137 13.26 -5.11 -7.73
C ARG A 137 13.76 -5.38 -9.14
N GLY A 138 14.65 -6.38 -9.32
CA GLY A 138 15.25 -6.68 -10.62
C GLY A 138 16.05 -5.50 -11.19
N LYS A 139 16.02 -5.35 -12.51
CA LYS A 139 16.71 -4.29 -13.25
C LYS A 139 15.71 -3.22 -13.69
N MET A 140 15.40 -2.27 -12.79
CA MET A 140 14.48 -1.17 -13.07
C MET A 140 15.19 0.18 -12.88
N PRO A 141 15.70 0.80 -13.96
CA PRO A 141 16.27 2.13 -13.90
C PRO A 141 15.18 3.19 -13.77
N VAL A 142 15.52 4.32 -13.16
CA VAL A 142 14.68 5.53 -13.17
C VAL A 142 14.64 6.15 -14.56
N LYS A 143 13.51 6.72 -14.97
CA LYS A 143 13.33 7.41 -16.26
C LYS A 143 14.11 8.72 -16.31
N VAL A 144 14.25 9.40 -15.17
CA VAL A 144 14.98 10.69 -15.04
C VAL A 144 15.91 10.64 -13.83
N LYS A 145 17.09 11.28 -13.93
CA LYS A 145 18.12 11.27 -12.88
C LYS A 145 18.20 12.59 -12.09
N ASN A 146 17.53 13.64 -12.53
CA ASN A 146 17.59 14.97 -11.96
C ASN A 146 16.36 15.33 -11.09
N GLN A 147 15.61 14.32 -10.61
CA GLN A 147 14.52 14.54 -9.69
C GLN A 147 15.03 14.78 -8.28
N PRO A 148 14.76 15.97 -7.67
CA PRO A 148 15.03 16.18 -6.24
C PRO A 148 14.28 15.18 -5.36
N ASN A 149 14.91 14.76 -4.28
CA ASN A 149 14.35 13.81 -3.33
C ASN A 149 13.58 14.45 -2.17
N ALA A 150 13.15 15.69 -2.33
CA ALA A 150 12.31 16.41 -1.38
C ALA A 150 11.35 17.36 -2.11
N GLY A 151 10.24 17.67 -1.45
CA GLY A 151 9.29 18.67 -1.90
C GLY A 151 8.51 19.30 -0.74
N ILE A 152 8.06 20.53 -0.93
CA ILE A 152 7.18 21.24 -0.01
C ILE A 152 5.81 21.27 -0.68
N PHE A 153 4.85 20.53 -0.12
CA PHE A 153 3.50 20.44 -0.66
C PHE A 153 2.47 20.75 0.42
N PRO A 154 1.33 21.34 0.08
CA PRO A 154 0.29 21.65 1.04
C PRO A 154 -0.26 20.37 1.68
N VAL A 155 -0.66 20.48 2.93
CA VAL A 155 -1.40 19.43 3.61
C VAL A 155 -2.87 19.62 3.28
N GLN A 156 -3.49 18.58 2.76
CA GLN A 156 -4.93 18.53 2.50
C GLN A 156 -5.69 18.02 3.75
N ASP A 157 -6.71 17.22 3.59
CA ASP A 157 -7.44 16.57 4.66
C ASP A 157 -6.63 15.45 5.35
N HIS A 158 -7.22 14.79 6.35
CA HIS A 158 -6.53 13.77 7.14
C HIS A 158 -5.98 12.62 6.31
N SER A 159 -4.68 12.35 6.49
CA SER A 159 -3.92 11.27 5.86
C SER A 159 -3.85 11.31 4.33
N HIS A 160 -4.30 12.39 3.69
CA HIS A 160 -4.17 12.58 2.26
C HIS A 160 -2.71 12.86 1.90
N LYS A 161 -2.15 12.05 1.02
CA LYS A 161 -0.80 12.26 0.49
C LYS A 161 -0.83 13.29 -0.64
N PRO A 162 0.25 14.05 -0.85
CA PRO A 162 0.29 15.09 -1.88
C PRO A 162 0.14 14.48 -3.28
N GLU A 163 -0.76 15.06 -4.08
CA GLU A 163 -0.98 14.64 -5.47
C GLU A 163 0.29 14.83 -6.32
N GLU A 164 1.12 15.81 -5.96
CA GLU A 164 2.39 16.09 -6.61
C GLU A 164 3.37 14.92 -6.54
N LEU A 165 3.24 14.03 -5.53
CA LEU A 165 4.09 12.84 -5.49
C LEU A 165 3.75 11.87 -6.61
N TYR A 166 2.49 11.72 -6.98
CA TYR A 166 2.11 10.84 -8.10
C TYR A 166 2.73 11.33 -9.41
N ASP A 167 2.74 12.65 -9.64
CA ASP A 167 3.38 13.24 -10.82
C ASP A 167 4.89 12.99 -10.82
N ILE A 168 5.53 13.05 -9.65
CA ILE A 168 6.93 12.68 -9.47
C ILE A 168 7.14 11.19 -9.77
N VAL A 169 6.29 10.32 -9.22
CA VAL A 169 6.37 8.87 -9.44
C VAL A 169 6.22 8.55 -10.92
N GLU A 170 5.22 9.10 -11.60
CA GLU A 170 4.99 8.89 -13.03
C GLU A 170 6.16 9.41 -13.89
N ARG A 171 6.80 10.49 -13.48
CA ARG A 171 7.99 11.03 -14.15
C ARG A 171 9.23 10.15 -13.95
N VAL A 172 9.42 9.59 -12.75
CA VAL A 172 10.61 8.81 -12.36
C VAL A 172 10.50 7.34 -12.73
N SER A 173 9.31 6.77 -12.58
CA SER A 173 9.06 5.34 -12.64
C SER A 173 8.14 4.98 -13.81
N PRO A 174 8.33 3.84 -14.50
CA PRO A 174 7.46 3.43 -15.58
C PRO A 174 6.15 2.80 -15.08
N GLY A 175 5.07 2.91 -15.86
CA GLY A 175 3.85 2.13 -15.69
C GLY A 175 3.96 0.71 -16.29
N PRO A 176 2.98 -0.17 -16.05
CA PRO A 176 1.70 0.13 -15.40
C PRO A 176 1.82 0.35 -13.88
N TYR A 177 0.88 1.16 -13.34
CA TYR A 177 0.91 1.63 -11.97
C TYR A 177 -0.14 0.93 -11.10
N LEU A 178 0.20 0.70 -9.83
CA LEU A 178 -0.68 0.15 -8.80
C LEU A 178 -0.55 0.97 -7.52
N GLU A 179 -1.69 1.33 -6.92
CA GLU A 179 -1.73 1.91 -5.58
C GLU A 179 -2.40 0.94 -4.60
N LEU A 180 -1.72 0.62 -3.51
CA LEU A 180 -2.27 -0.17 -2.41
C LEU A 180 -2.62 0.74 -1.22
N PHE A 181 -3.77 0.47 -0.60
CA PHE A 181 -4.41 1.32 0.40
C PHE A 181 -4.90 2.65 -0.17
N ALA A 182 -5.24 2.64 -1.46
CA ALA A 182 -5.78 3.80 -2.14
C ALA A 182 -7.11 4.27 -1.51
N ARG A 183 -7.31 5.56 -1.46
CA ARG A 183 -8.56 6.19 -1.00
C ARG A 183 -9.34 6.86 -2.11
N ARG A 184 -8.69 7.11 -3.24
CA ARG A 184 -9.25 7.78 -4.41
C ARG A 184 -8.82 7.08 -5.68
N PRO A 185 -9.67 7.00 -6.70
CA PRO A 185 -9.26 6.52 -8.01
C PRO A 185 -8.35 7.55 -8.67
N ARG A 186 -7.31 7.07 -9.37
CA ARG A 186 -6.45 7.90 -10.22
C ARG A 186 -6.43 7.33 -11.63
N HIS A 187 -6.61 8.21 -12.63
CA HIS A 187 -6.56 7.81 -14.02
C HIS A 187 -5.19 7.17 -14.36
N GLY A 188 -5.22 6.00 -15.03
CA GLY A 188 -4.01 5.26 -15.40
C GLY A 188 -3.41 4.41 -14.28
N TRP A 189 -4.01 4.37 -13.10
CA TRP A 189 -3.63 3.55 -11.96
C TRP A 189 -4.66 2.47 -11.66
N ALA A 190 -4.20 1.25 -11.45
CA ALA A 190 -5.02 0.26 -10.76
C ALA A 190 -4.93 0.51 -9.26
N VAL A 191 -6.02 0.28 -8.54
CA VAL A 191 -6.13 0.64 -7.12
C VAL A 191 -6.66 -0.52 -6.28
N TRP A 192 -6.20 -0.57 -5.03
CA TRP A 192 -6.74 -1.45 -4.00
C TRP A 192 -6.84 -0.68 -2.69
N GLY A 193 -8.03 -0.62 -2.11
CA GLY A 193 -8.29 0.10 -0.87
C GLY A 193 -9.70 -0.14 -0.35
N ASN A 194 -9.94 0.17 0.92
CA ASN A 194 -11.22 -0.06 1.59
C ASN A 194 -12.24 1.08 1.40
N GLU A 195 -11.82 2.22 0.88
CA GLU A 195 -12.69 3.40 0.66
C GLU A 195 -13.10 3.56 -0.81
N ILE A 196 -12.65 2.67 -1.69
CA ILE A 196 -12.87 2.73 -3.14
C ILE A 196 -13.26 1.36 -3.71
N SER A 197 -13.77 1.36 -4.95
CA SER A 197 -13.85 0.14 -5.74
C SER A 197 -12.45 -0.30 -6.14
N SER A 198 -12.06 -1.52 -5.74
CA SER A 198 -10.72 -2.06 -6.03
C SER A 198 -10.67 -2.79 -7.35
N ASP A 199 -9.59 -2.56 -8.11
CA ASP A 199 -9.29 -3.27 -9.36
C ASP A 199 -8.56 -4.59 -9.13
N VAL A 200 -8.07 -4.82 -7.90
CA VAL A 200 -7.22 -5.95 -7.52
C VAL A 200 -7.87 -6.73 -6.39
N VAL A 201 -7.77 -8.06 -6.43
CA VAL A 201 -8.15 -8.93 -5.30
C VAL A 201 -6.89 -9.55 -4.72
N ILE A 202 -6.71 -9.41 -3.40
CA ILE A 202 -5.61 -10.01 -2.65
C ILE A 202 -6.20 -11.02 -1.68
N PRO A 203 -6.17 -12.33 -2.01
CA PRO A 203 -6.76 -13.36 -1.16
C PRO A 203 -6.13 -13.37 0.24
N GLY A 204 -6.97 -13.49 1.28
CA GLY A 204 -6.53 -13.52 2.68
C GLY A 204 -6.28 -12.17 3.32
N PHE A 205 -6.33 -11.09 2.57
CA PHE A 205 -6.27 -9.73 3.09
C PHE A 205 -7.64 -9.06 3.09
N PRO A 206 -7.84 -8.00 3.89
CA PRO A 206 -9.10 -7.26 3.89
C PRO A 206 -9.51 -6.90 2.47
N VAL A 207 -10.53 -7.58 1.97
CA VAL A 207 -11.07 -7.27 0.65
C VAL A 207 -11.99 -6.07 0.84
N PRO A 208 -11.81 -4.97 0.12
CA PRO A 208 -12.73 -3.86 0.14
C PRO A 208 -14.13 -4.33 -0.25
N LYS A 209 -15.15 -3.76 0.37
CA LYS A 209 -16.56 -4.11 0.17
C LYS A 209 -16.98 -4.22 -1.31
N TYR A 210 -16.37 -3.44 -2.16
CA TYR A 210 -16.65 -3.37 -3.60
C TYR A 210 -15.95 -4.46 -4.42
N SER A 211 -15.04 -5.24 -3.84
CA SER A 211 -14.33 -6.33 -4.52
C SER A 211 -15.01 -7.68 -4.38
N ASP A 212 -16.18 -7.76 -3.70
CA ASP A 212 -16.89 -9.04 -3.47
C ASP A 212 -17.26 -9.77 -4.77
N THR A 213 -17.55 -9.03 -5.84
CA THR A 213 -17.88 -9.61 -7.15
C THR A 213 -16.66 -10.31 -7.75
N LEU A 214 -15.50 -9.65 -7.73
CA LEU A 214 -14.24 -10.20 -8.23
C LEU A 214 -13.80 -11.42 -7.42
N LEU A 215 -14.03 -11.41 -6.11
CA LEU A 215 -13.74 -12.54 -5.24
C LEU A 215 -14.60 -13.76 -5.58
N LYS A 216 -15.91 -13.58 -5.89
CA LYS A 216 -16.81 -14.65 -6.33
C LYS A 216 -16.36 -15.25 -7.66
N ASP A 217 -16.01 -14.42 -8.62
CA ASP A 217 -15.52 -14.86 -9.93
C ASP A 217 -14.20 -15.64 -9.80
N PHE A 218 -13.35 -15.27 -8.84
CA PHE A 218 -12.13 -15.99 -8.54
C PHE A 218 -12.40 -17.37 -7.93
N GLN A 219 -13.30 -17.46 -6.95
CA GLN A 219 -13.68 -18.72 -6.32
C GLN A 219 -14.27 -19.70 -7.33
N GLN A 220 -15.13 -19.24 -8.24
CA GLN A 220 -15.71 -20.06 -9.30
C GLN A 220 -14.66 -20.63 -10.26
N ARG A 221 -13.60 -19.86 -10.58
CA ARG A 221 -12.52 -20.31 -11.47
C ARG A 221 -11.57 -21.30 -10.82
N THR A 222 -11.42 -21.26 -9.50
CA THR A 222 -10.53 -22.17 -8.75
C THR A 222 -11.22 -23.47 -8.35
N GLU A 223 -12.56 -23.49 -8.27
CA GLU A 223 -13.35 -24.69 -7.98
C GLU A 223 -13.67 -25.50 -9.25
N GLY A 224 -13.47 -24.92 -10.44
CA GLY A 224 -13.71 -25.54 -11.74
C GLY A 224 -12.44 -26.02 -12.47
N ALA A 225 -11.28 -25.98 -11.81
CA ALA A 225 -9.98 -26.45 -12.32
C ALA A 225 -9.45 -27.61 -11.48
#